data_aa689280355e27d64e84368660111598
#
_entry.id   aa689280355e27d64e84368660111598
#
_cell.length_a   1.000
_cell.length_b   1.000
_cell.length_c   1.000
_cell.angle_alpha   90.00
_cell.angle_beta   90.00
_cell.angle_gamma   90.00
#
_symmetry.space_group_name_H-M   'P 1'
#
loop_
_entity.id
_entity.type
_entity.pdbx_description
1 polymer ?
#
loop_
_entity_poly.entity_id
_entity_poly.type
_entity_poly.pdbx_seq_one_letter_code
_entity_poly.pdbx_strand_id
1 'polypeptide(L)'
;MRYFKILPWLSATLGPLFNHFGLPGEAALAYVSGYFVNMYAMLAIAGSMDLTARAITILGVMSLCSHNMITETAVQGKTGANPVRVVITRTLAGFVLAFVLNLILPLSQSDIAMLGGAFEKSEAAVASVAEAPATVASITEAPEAPAAVQPLFKELAVEWCYSTLSILVKMTLLIYSLAILQRILSEFGVIRWVSKFLKPLLLLFGLPARCSFLWIIANILGIAYGGAVMMEEVRAGKLSLRDIKLVNQHIGISHSNLEDLTLVASIGGIWWVMLLSRWAGSFILVWGYRAEMAIRKKLLTLQTKTTL
;
A
#
# COMPACT_ATOMS: atom_id res chain seq x y z
N MET A 1 -13.09 17.80 6.02
CA MET A 1 -12.12 17.20 6.98
C MET A 1 -11.21 18.22 7.65
N ARG A 2 -10.70 19.26 6.96
CA ARG A 2 -10.02 20.40 7.63
C ARG A 2 -10.91 21.09 8.68
N TYR A 3 -12.22 21.18 8.43
CA TYR A 3 -13.20 21.81 9.32
C TYR A 3 -13.40 21.09 10.67
N PHE A 4 -13.24 19.76 10.71
CA PHE A 4 -13.48 18.97 11.93
C PHE A 4 -12.22 18.71 12.77
N LYS A 5 -11.09 19.39 12.49
CA LYS A 5 -9.79 19.23 13.20
C LYS A 5 -9.27 17.77 13.27
N ILE A 6 -9.86 16.84 12.51
CA ILE A 6 -9.44 15.43 12.48
C ILE A 6 -8.05 15.30 11.86
N LEU A 7 -7.77 16.04 10.78
CA LEU A 7 -6.47 16.05 10.13
C LEU A 7 -5.34 16.54 11.04
N PRO A 8 -5.47 17.68 11.73
CA PRO A 8 -4.46 18.14 12.68
C PRO A 8 -4.18 17.13 13.80
N TRP A 9 -5.25 16.54 14.35
CA TRP A 9 -5.10 15.53 15.42
C TRP A 9 -4.37 14.29 14.93
N LEU A 10 -4.75 13.75 13.76
CA LEU A 10 -4.12 12.57 13.15
C LEU A 10 -2.65 12.86 12.79
N SER A 11 -2.39 14.03 12.22
CA SER A 11 -1.05 14.50 11.87
C SER A 11 -0.16 14.63 13.11
N ALA A 12 -0.68 15.19 14.20
CA ALA A 12 0.04 15.32 15.46
C ALA A 12 0.36 13.94 16.09
N THR A 13 -0.59 13.01 16.05
CA THR A 13 -0.44 11.68 16.67
C THR A 13 0.45 10.75 15.87
N LEU A 14 0.27 10.69 14.56
CA LEU A 14 1.00 9.77 13.65
C LEU A 14 2.18 10.44 12.94
N GLY A 15 2.28 11.75 12.99
CA GLY A 15 3.36 12.53 12.37
C GLY A 15 4.75 12.01 12.73
N PRO A 16 5.08 11.85 14.02
CA PRO A 16 6.40 11.34 14.42
C PRO A 16 6.75 9.99 13.77
N LEU A 17 5.76 9.09 13.64
CA LEU A 17 5.95 7.80 12.97
C LEU A 17 6.18 7.98 11.46
N PHE A 18 5.35 8.79 10.79
CA PHE A 18 5.43 8.98 9.35
C PHE A 18 6.68 9.75 8.91
N ASN A 19 7.18 10.64 9.75
CA ASN A 19 8.42 11.36 9.52
C ASN A 19 9.64 10.41 9.37
N HIS A 20 9.66 9.27 10.09
CA HIS A 20 10.70 8.25 9.92
C HIS A 20 10.71 7.62 8.53
N PHE A 21 9.61 7.71 7.80
CA PHE A 21 9.49 7.25 6.41
C PHE A 21 9.66 8.39 5.40
N GLY A 22 10.00 9.60 5.85
CA GLY A 22 10.09 10.79 4.99
C GLY A 22 8.73 11.21 4.41
N LEU A 23 7.66 11.00 5.18
CA LEU A 23 6.28 11.33 4.83
C LEU A 23 5.72 12.36 5.80
N PRO A 24 4.91 13.32 5.34
CA PRO A 24 4.21 14.23 6.24
C PRO A 24 3.16 13.46 7.05
N GLY A 25 2.89 13.92 8.28
CA GLY A 25 1.92 13.25 9.16
C GLY A 25 0.52 13.11 8.56
N GLU A 26 0.13 14.04 7.69
CA GLU A 26 -1.14 13.99 6.95
C GLU A 26 -1.26 12.77 6.03
N ALA A 27 -0.15 12.22 5.54
CA ALA A 27 -0.12 11.01 4.70
C ALA A 27 -0.62 9.77 5.45
N ALA A 28 -0.62 9.80 6.79
CA ALA A 28 -1.19 8.73 7.61
C ALA A 28 -2.66 8.48 7.30
N LEU A 29 -3.44 9.54 7.01
CA LEU A 29 -4.86 9.38 6.66
C LEU A 29 -5.03 8.61 5.34
N ALA A 30 -4.22 8.92 4.33
CA ALA A 30 -4.23 8.21 3.07
C ALA A 30 -3.86 6.73 3.28
N TYR A 31 -2.80 6.45 4.04
CA TYR A 31 -2.37 5.09 4.36
C TYR A 31 -3.46 4.30 5.09
N VAL A 32 -4.01 4.84 6.18
CA VAL A 32 -5.05 4.17 6.99
C VAL A 32 -6.30 3.91 6.17
N SER A 33 -6.70 4.84 5.30
CA SER A 33 -7.83 4.67 4.39
C SER A 33 -7.57 3.56 3.37
N GLY A 34 -6.36 3.49 2.80
CA GLY A 34 -5.95 2.41 1.92
C GLY A 34 -5.94 1.06 2.62
N TYR A 35 -5.43 1.02 3.84
CA TYR A 35 -5.29 -0.19 4.65
C TYR A 35 -6.63 -0.84 4.98
N PHE A 36 -7.60 -0.07 5.46
CA PHE A 36 -8.89 -0.59 5.91
C PHE A 36 -9.97 -0.61 4.85
N VAL A 37 -9.94 0.33 3.90
CA VAL A 37 -10.98 0.42 2.86
C VAL A 37 -10.48 -0.20 1.56
N ASN A 38 -9.68 0.55 0.77
CA ASN A 38 -9.11 0.07 -0.48
C ASN A 38 -8.10 1.10 -1.06
N MET A 39 -7.42 0.71 -2.14
CA MET A 39 -6.43 1.57 -2.81
C MET A 39 -7.04 2.87 -3.35
N TYR A 40 -8.30 2.86 -3.81
CA TYR A 40 -8.96 4.06 -4.34
C TYR A 40 -9.17 5.13 -3.26
N ALA A 41 -9.48 4.72 -2.03
CA ALA A 41 -9.60 5.64 -0.89
C ALA A 41 -8.25 6.31 -0.57
N MET A 42 -7.16 5.56 -0.60
CA MET A 42 -5.80 6.11 -0.46
C MET A 42 -5.50 7.10 -1.56
N LEU A 43 -5.77 6.75 -2.83
CA LEU A 43 -5.48 7.59 -4.00
C LEU A 43 -6.27 8.90 -3.98
N ALA A 44 -7.55 8.85 -3.60
CA ALA A 44 -8.40 10.04 -3.50
C ALA A 44 -7.84 11.04 -2.47
N ILE A 45 -7.32 10.54 -1.36
CA ILE A 45 -6.74 11.38 -0.30
C ILE A 45 -5.34 11.85 -0.71
N ALA A 46 -4.46 10.94 -1.13
CA ALA A 46 -3.09 11.28 -1.53
C ALA A 46 -3.05 12.22 -2.73
N GLY A 47 -3.94 12.05 -3.72
CA GLY A 47 -4.05 12.91 -4.90
C GLY A 47 -4.58 14.32 -4.61
N SER A 48 -5.15 14.56 -3.41
CA SER A 48 -5.56 15.89 -2.94
C SER A 48 -4.50 16.58 -2.05
N MET A 49 -3.36 15.91 -1.84
CA MET A 49 -2.23 16.43 -1.06
C MET A 49 -1.11 16.89 -1.98
N ASP A 50 -0.38 17.91 -1.57
CA ASP A 50 0.83 18.36 -2.27
C ASP A 50 2.03 17.47 -1.88
N LEU A 51 1.99 16.22 -2.34
CA LEU A 51 3.04 15.26 -2.10
C LEU A 51 4.04 15.23 -3.27
N THR A 52 5.32 15.16 -2.96
CA THR A 52 6.36 14.96 -3.98
C THR A 52 6.30 13.56 -4.59
N ALA A 53 6.86 13.37 -5.77
CA ALA A 53 6.95 12.05 -6.42
C ALA A 53 7.64 11.01 -5.53
N ARG A 54 8.65 11.43 -4.75
CA ARG A 54 9.31 10.60 -3.74
C ARG A 54 8.34 10.17 -2.65
N ALA A 55 7.62 11.11 -2.05
CA ALA A 55 6.65 10.84 -0.99
C ALA A 55 5.52 9.94 -1.49
N ILE A 56 4.97 10.19 -2.69
CA ILE A 56 3.96 9.33 -3.32
C ILE A 56 4.51 7.92 -3.56
N THR A 57 5.77 7.78 -3.97
CA THR A 57 6.41 6.48 -4.19
C THR A 57 6.51 5.69 -2.89
N ILE A 58 6.97 6.31 -1.80
CA ILE A 58 7.12 5.67 -0.49
C ILE A 58 5.75 5.29 0.08
N LEU A 59 4.80 6.24 0.11
CA LEU A 59 3.42 6.00 0.53
C LEU A 59 2.75 4.92 -0.33
N GLY A 60 3.01 4.95 -1.64
CA GLY A 60 2.51 3.98 -2.60
C GLY A 60 2.99 2.57 -2.30
N VAL A 61 4.30 2.36 -2.08
CA VAL A 61 4.84 1.04 -1.71
C VAL A 61 4.25 0.55 -0.40
N MET A 62 4.18 1.41 0.60
CA MET A 62 3.61 1.11 1.90
C MET A 62 2.15 0.63 1.78
N SER A 63 1.34 1.37 1.00
CA SER A 63 -0.07 1.04 0.75
C SER A 63 -0.23 -0.18 -0.16
N LEU A 64 0.53 -0.27 -1.26
CA LEU A 64 0.50 -1.40 -2.19
C LEU A 64 0.83 -2.75 -1.51
N CYS A 65 1.65 -2.75 -0.45
CA CYS A 65 1.91 -3.96 0.33
C CYS A 65 0.76 -4.33 1.26
N SER A 66 -0.01 -3.35 1.76
CA SER A 66 -0.92 -3.55 2.90
C SER A 66 -2.33 -3.00 2.72
N HIS A 67 -2.72 -2.58 1.50
CA HIS A 67 -4.08 -2.10 1.25
C HIS A 67 -5.13 -3.21 1.38
N ASN A 68 -6.39 -2.79 1.53
CA ASN A 68 -7.56 -3.68 1.55
C ASN A 68 -7.37 -4.89 2.49
N MET A 69 -6.74 -4.64 3.64
CA MET A 69 -6.21 -5.70 4.51
C MET A 69 -7.26 -6.70 4.95
N ILE A 70 -8.47 -6.25 5.26
CA ILE A 70 -9.54 -7.12 5.76
C ILE A 70 -9.98 -8.11 4.68
N THR A 71 -10.34 -7.60 3.51
CA THR A 71 -10.90 -8.41 2.41
C THR A 71 -9.87 -9.36 1.83
N GLU A 72 -8.65 -8.86 1.58
CA GLU A 72 -7.60 -9.67 0.97
C GLU A 72 -7.04 -10.71 1.92
N THR A 73 -6.95 -10.41 3.22
CA THR A 73 -6.59 -11.41 4.24
C THR A 73 -7.65 -12.51 4.30
N ALA A 74 -8.94 -12.17 4.19
CA ALA A 74 -10.01 -13.17 4.15
C ALA A 74 -9.88 -14.07 2.90
N VAL A 75 -9.58 -13.51 1.73
CA VAL A 75 -9.34 -14.29 0.50
C VAL A 75 -8.13 -15.20 0.65
N GLN A 76 -7.00 -14.69 1.12
CA GLN A 76 -5.80 -15.50 1.35
C GLN A 76 -6.03 -16.58 2.42
N GLY A 77 -6.81 -16.29 3.45
CA GLY A 77 -7.22 -17.26 4.47
C GLY A 77 -7.98 -18.44 3.87
N LYS A 78 -8.91 -18.18 2.95
CA LYS A 78 -9.65 -19.25 2.22
C LYS A 78 -8.74 -20.13 1.38
N THR A 79 -7.60 -19.63 0.92
CA THR A 79 -6.59 -20.41 0.17
C THR A 79 -5.62 -21.18 1.07
N GLY A 80 -5.81 -21.14 2.39
CA GLY A 80 -4.99 -21.87 3.37
C GLY A 80 -3.79 -21.09 3.92
N ALA A 81 -3.72 -19.78 3.71
CA ALA A 81 -2.79 -18.92 4.42
C ALA A 81 -3.27 -18.65 5.85
N ASN A 82 -2.35 -18.47 6.79
CA ASN A 82 -2.71 -18.02 8.13
C ASN A 82 -3.02 -16.52 8.14
N PRO A 83 -4.25 -16.09 8.49
CA PRO A 83 -4.65 -14.68 8.41
C PRO A 83 -3.78 -13.75 9.27
N VAL A 84 -3.42 -14.17 10.48
CA VAL A 84 -2.57 -13.37 11.37
C VAL A 84 -1.19 -13.15 10.74
N ARG A 85 -0.62 -14.22 10.17
CA ARG A 85 0.66 -14.14 9.48
C ARG A 85 0.56 -13.19 8.26
N VAL A 86 -0.52 -13.26 7.49
CA VAL A 86 -0.76 -12.38 6.34
C VAL A 86 -0.75 -10.92 6.78
N VAL A 87 -1.54 -10.56 7.79
CA VAL A 87 -1.59 -9.20 8.32
C VAL A 87 -0.20 -8.73 8.76
N ILE A 88 0.49 -9.52 9.59
CA ILE A 88 1.81 -9.16 10.11
C ILE A 88 2.83 -9.00 8.96
N THR A 89 2.92 -9.97 8.06
CA THR A 89 3.93 -9.93 6.99
C THR A 89 3.69 -8.80 6.01
N ARG A 90 2.45 -8.53 5.61
CA ARG A 90 2.10 -7.43 4.69
C ARG A 90 2.36 -6.06 5.32
N THR A 91 1.94 -5.88 6.56
CA THR A 91 2.14 -4.62 7.29
C THR A 91 3.62 -4.35 7.51
N LEU A 92 4.37 -5.32 8.06
CA LEU A 92 5.81 -5.16 8.28
C LEU A 92 6.56 -4.95 6.97
N ALA A 93 6.22 -5.68 5.90
CA ALA A 93 6.86 -5.49 4.60
C ALA A 93 6.63 -4.07 4.08
N GLY A 94 5.42 -3.53 4.19
CA GLY A 94 5.11 -2.15 3.80
C GLY A 94 5.96 -1.13 4.55
N PHE A 95 6.04 -1.23 5.87
CA PHE A 95 6.84 -0.34 6.71
C PHE A 95 8.35 -0.48 6.45
N VAL A 96 8.86 -1.71 6.37
CA VAL A 96 10.30 -1.95 6.11
C VAL A 96 10.70 -1.43 4.74
N LEU A 97 9.92 -1.69 3.69
CA LEU A 97 10.21 -1.20 2.35
C LEU A 97 10.11 0.33 2.28
N ALA A 98 9.12 0.94 2.94
CA ALA A 98 9.01 2.39 3.03
C ALA A 98 10.24 3.00 3.71
N PHE A 99 10.70 2.42 4.82
CA PHE A 99 11.90 2.86 5.52
C PHE A 99 13.15 2.74 4.65
N VAL A 100 13.33 1.59 4.00
CA VAL A 100 14.47 1.37 3.09
C VAL A 100 14.43 2.35 1.92
N LEU A 101 13.27 2.60 1.32
CA LEU A 101 13.13 3.58 0.25
C LEU A 101 13.42 5.00 0.72
N ASN A 102 13.03 5.34 1.96
CA ASN A 102 13.37 6.63 2.55
C ASN A 102 14.89 6.84 2.68
N LEU A 103 15.65 5.76 2.93
CA LEU A 103 17.11 5.82 3.01
C LEU A 103 17.79 5.88 1.63
N ILE A 104 17.22 5.22 0.62
CA ILE A 104 17.85 5.05 -0.70
C ILE A 104 17.48 6.18 -1.67
N LEU A 105 16.23 6.64 -1.63
CA LEU A 105 15.76 7.67 -2.57
C LEU A 105 16.32 9.04 -2.20
N PRO A 106 16.95 9.75 -3.16
CA PRO A 106 17.52 11.05 -2.90
C PRO A 106 16.45 12.07 -2.51
N LEU A 107 16.80 12.94 -1.57
CA LEU A 107 15.97 14.08 -1.17
C LEU A 107 16.17 15.24 -2.16
N SER A 108 15.07 15.77 -2.67
CA SER A 108 15.04 17.00 -3.46
C SER A 108 14.75 18.21 -2.57
N GLN A 109 14.95 19.42 -3.11
CA GLN A 109 14.59 20.65 -2.41
C GLN A 109 13.08 20.71 -2.10
N SER A 110 12.24 20.18 -2.99
CA SER A 110 10.79 20.08 -2.76
C SER A 110 10.43 19.10 -1.63
N ASP A 111 11.21 18.01 -1.46
CA ASP A 111 11.02 17.09 -0.34
C ASP A 111 11.35 17.77 1.00
N ILE A 112 12.44 18.54 1.04
CA ILE A 112 12.85 19.28 2.23
C ILE A 112 11.80 20.33 2.59
N ALA A 113 11.29 21.08 1.61
CA ALA A 113 10.25 22.08 1.81
C ALA A 113 8.93 21.44 2.31
N MET A 114 8.52 20.32 1.72
CA MET A 114 7.34 19.57 2.14
C MET A 114 7.45 19.09 3.59
N LEU A 115 8.59 18.51 3.96
CA LEU A 115 8.82 18.02 5.31
C LEU A 115 8.94 19.16 6.32
N GLY A 116 9.64 20.26 5.98
CA GLY A 116 9.76 21.46 6.82
C GLY A 116 8.40 22.07 7.12
N GLY A 117 7.57 22.31 6.13
CA GLY A 117 6.21 22.80 6.33
C GLY A 117 5.30 21.84 7.11
N ALA A 118 5.52 20.52 7.01
CA ALA A 118 4.81 19.54 7.80
C ALA A 118 5.23 19.55 9.27
N PHE A 119 6.51 19.81 9.58
CA PHE A 119 7.00 19.96 10.95
C PHE A 119 6.38 21.18 11.63
N GLU A 120 6.41 22.35 10.97
CA GLU A 120 5.80 23.58 11.50
C GLU A 120 4.30 23.39 11.78
N LYS A 121 3.57 22.76 10.87
CA LYS A 121 2.15 22.44 11.07
C LYS A 121 1.91 21.46 12.21
N SER A 122 2.82 20.48 12.39
CA SER A 122 2.72 19.49 13.48
C SER A 122 2.97 20.13 14.82
N GLU A 123 4.00 20.99 14.95
CA GLU A 123 4.27 21.73 16.19
C GLU A 123 3.12 22.66 16.55
N ALA A 124 2.58 23.41 15.59
CA ALA A 124 1.42 24.27 15.81
C ALA A 124 0.18 23.46 16.23
N ALA A 125 -0.03 22.26 15.67
CA ALA A 125 -1.13 21.38 16.05
C ALA A 125 -0.95 20.82 17.47
N VAL A 126 0.26 20.41 17.84
CA VAL A 126 0.58 19.93 19.21
C VAL A 126 0.40 21.06 20.22
N ALA A 127 0.89 22.27 19.93
CA ALA A 127 0.69 23.45 20.77
C ALA A 127 -0.80 23.75 20.98
N SER A 128 -1.60 23.67 19.90
CA SER A 128 -3.06 23.93 20.00
C SER A 128 -3.84 22.86 20.78
N VAL A 129 -3.30 21.63 20.87
CA VAL A 129 -3.87 20.54 21.68
C VAL A 129 -3.42 20.63 23.13
N ALA A 130 -2.18 21.09 23.37
CA ALA A 130 -1.63 21.30 24.72
C ALA A 130 -2.22 22.56 25.41
N GLU A 131 -2.66 23.56 24.65
CA GLU A 131 -3.30 24.76 25.13
C GLU A 131 -4.82 24.68 25.27
N ALA A 132 -5.43 23.50 25.27
CA ALA A 132 -6.84 23.37 25.61
C ALA A 132 -7.04 23.59 27.12
N PRO A 133 -7.30 24.83 27.61
CA PRO A 133 -7.45 25.11 29.03
C PRO A 133 -8.88 24.96 29.47
N ALA A 134 -9.03 24.31 30.59
CA ALA A 134 -10.12 24.67 31.50
C ALA A 134 -9.91 26.07 32.00
N THR A 135 -10.36 27.08 31.28
CA THR A 135 -10.77 28.39 31.92
C THR A 135 -11.39 29.30 30.86
N VAL A 136 -12.62 29.65 31.08
CA VAL A 136 -13.29 30.84 30.56
C VAL A 136 -12.71 32.03 31.34
N ALA A 137 -12.03 32.97 30.69
CA ALA A 137 -12.12 34.40 30.95
C ALA A 137 -11.00 35.19 30.26
N SER A 138 -11.43 36.29 29.74
CA SER A 138 -10.77 37.51 29.29
C SER A 138 -10.33 37.61 27.84
N ILE A 139 -11.20 38.27 27.11
CA ILE A 139 -10.95 38.93 25.83
C ILE A 139 -9.96 40.07 26.10
N THR A 140 -8.74 39.94 25.60
CA THR A 140 -7.83 41.04 25.37
C THR A 140 -7.39 40.98 23.93
N GLU A 141 -7.71 42.02 23.18
CA GLU A 141 -7.44 42.23 21.78
C GLU A 141 -5.95 42.03 21.47
N ALA A 142 -5.63 41.06 20.65
CA ALA A 142 -4.33 40.97 20.01
C ALA A 142 -4.38 41.77 18.69
N PRO A 143 -3.27 42.38 18.24
CA PRO A 143 -3.24 43.21 17.04
C PRO A 143 -3.54 42.39 15.82
N GLU A 144 -4.49 42.85 15.00
CA GLU A 144 -4.91 42.26 13.72
C GLU A 144 -3.71 42.08 12.79
N ALA A 145 -3.33 40.81 12.55
CA ALA A 145 -2.62 40.47 11.34
C ALA A 145 -3.57 40.76 10.15
N PRO A 146 -3.06 41.21 8.98
CA PRO A 146 -3.91 41.58 7.87
C PRO A 146 -4.78 40.38 7.50
N ALA A 147 -6.08 40.58 7.56
CA ALA A 147 -7.11 39.56 7.31
C ALA A 147 -6.87 38.93 5.91
N ALA A 148 -6.28 37.75 5.88
CA ALA A 148 -6.37 36.90 4.73
C ALA A 148 -7.87 36.65 4.55
N VAL A 149 -8.45 37.20 3.48
CA VAL A 149 -9.86 37.05 3.13
C VAL A 149 -10.12 35.53 3.05
N GLN A 150 -10.79 34.98 4.09
CA GLN A 150 -11.16 33.60 4.08
C GLN A 150 -12.14 33.40 2.92
N PRO A 151 -11.84 32.53 1.96
CA PRO A 151 -12.75 32.30 0.83
C PRO A 151 -14.11 31.88 1.38
N LEU A 152 -15.16 32.48 0.81
CA LEU A 152 -16.54 32.19 1.20
C LEU A 152 -16.78 30.69 1.09
N PHE A 153 -17.44 30.07 2.05
CA PHE A 153 -17.71 28.62 2.08
C PHE A 153 -18.20 28.08 0.72
N LYS A 154 -18.97 28.87 -0.02
CA LYS A 154 -19.47 28.55 -1.36
C LYS A 154 -18.34 28.41 -2.37
N GLU A 155 -17.35 29.27 -2.36
CA GLU A 155 -16.19 29.23 -3.30
C GLU A 155 -15.30 28.02 -2.98
N LEU A 156 -15.04 27.76 -1.71
CA LEU A 156 -14.33 26.57 -1.26
C LEU A 156 -15.04 25.28 -1.64
N ALA A 157 -16.37 25.24 -1.51
CA ALA A 157 -17.18 24.10 -1.86
C ALA A 157 -17.18 23.83 -3.37
N VAL A 158 -17.27 24.88 -4.20
CA VAL A 158 -17.23 24.78 -5.66
C VAL A 158 -15.86 24.30 -6.13
N GLU A 159 -14.77 24.88 -5.62
CA GLU A 159 -13.42 24.47 -5.95
C GLU A 159 -13.16 23.02 -5.54
N TRP A 160 -13.60 22.63 -4.35
CA TRP A 160 -13.51 21.26 -3.88
C TRP A 160 -14.31 20.29 -4.75
N CYS A 161 -15.54 20.64 -5.11
CA CYS A 161 -16.37 19.82 -6.00
C CYS A 161 -15.71 19.64 -7.38
N TYR A 162 -15.17 20.71 -7.96
CA TYR A 162 -14.52 20.68 -9.27
C TYR A 162 -13.24 19.83 -9.23
N SER A 163 -12.40 20.03 -8.23
CA SER A 163 -11.18 19.25 -8.00
C SER A 163 -11.51 17.76 -7.80
N THR A 164 -12.48 17.47 -6.93
CA THR A 164 -12.92 16.09 -6.64
C THR A 164 -13.49 15.43 -7.88
N LEU A 165 -14.35 16.12 -8.64
CA LEU A 165 -14.95 15.60 -9.88
C LEU A 165 -13.87 15.31 -10.93
N SER A 166 -12.89 16.19 -11.09
CA SER A 166 -11.76 15.98 -12.01
C SER A 166 -10.96 14.73 -11.67
N ILE A 167 -10.66 14.51 -10.38
CA ILE A 167 -9.97 13.31 -9.91
C ILE A 167 -10.83 12.07 -10.17
N LEU A 168 -12.12 12.11 -9.83
CA LEU A 168 -13.04 11.00 -10.04
C LEU A 168 -13.14 10.60 -11.51
N VAL A 169 -13.28 11.58 -12.42
CA VAL A 169 -13.35 11.31 -13.88
C VAL A 169 -12.04 10.66 -14.36
N LYS A 170 -10.88 11.22 -14.01
CA LYS A 170 -9.57 10.65 -14.40
C LYS A 170 -9.42 9.22 -13.89
N MET A 171 -9.72 8.97 -12.61
CA MET A 171 -9.64 7.64 -12.00
C MET A 171 -10.62 6.66 -12.66
N THR A 172 -11.86 7.09 -12.91
CA THR A 172 -12.87 6.26 -13.57
C THR A 172 -12.43 5.84 -14.97
N LEU A 173 -11.94 6.78 -15.79
CA LEU A 173 -11.44 6.46 -17.13
C LEU A 173 -10.26 5.51 -17.07
N LEU A 174 -9.32 5.70 -16.14
CA LEU A 174 -8.16 4.83 -15.97
C LEU A 174 -8.59 3.43 -15.53
N ILE A 175 -9.49 3.30 -14.56
CA ILE A 175 -10.02 2.02 -14.08
C ILE A 175 -10.71 1.25 -15.22
N TYR A 176 -11.60 1.90 -15.97
CA TYR A 176 -12.27 1.25 -17.11
C TYR A 176 -11.27 0.83 -18.19
N SER A 177 -10.28 1.67 -18.52
CA SER A 177 -9.24 1.34 -19.49
C SER A 177 -8.44 0.12 -19.03
N LEU A 178 -8.05 0.06 -17.76
CA LEU A 178 -7.32 -1.08 -17.19
C LEU A 178 -8.19 -2.33 -17.12
N ALA A 179 -9.47 -2.22 -16.77
CA ALA A 179 -10.41 -3.34 -16.74
C ALA A 179 -10.62 -3.95 -18.16
N ILE A 180 -10.74 -3.09 -19.18
CA ILE A 180 -10.83 -3.54 -20.58
C ILE A 180 -9.52 -4.24 -20.98
N LEU A 181 -8.37 -3.66 -20.66
CA LEU A 181 -7.06 -4.26 -20.94
C LEU A 181 -6.91 -5.62 -20.26
N GLN A 182 -7.28 -5.73 -18.98
CA GLN A 182 -7.27 -6.99 -18.23
C GLN A 182 -8.16 -8.04 -18.90
N ARG A 183 -9.35 -7.65 -19.36
CA ARG A 183 -10.28 -8.54 -20.05
C ARG A 183 -9.68 -9.05 -21.37
N ILE A 184 -9.11 -8.15 -22.16
CA ILE A 184 -8.40 -8.50 -23.41
C ILE A 184 -7.26 -9.48 -23.12
N LEU A 185 -6.37 -9.18 -22.18
CA LEU A 185 -5.25 -10.05 -21.82
C LEU A 185 -5.70 -11.44 -21.37
N SER A 186 -6.83 -11.53 -20.68
CA SER A 186 -7.40 -12.79 -20.22
C SER A 186 -7.99 -13.61 -21.38
N GLU A 187 -8.82 -12.98 -22.24
CA GLU A 187 -9.55 -13.68 -23.31
C GLU A 187 -8.63 -14.14 -24.46
N PHE A 188 -7.69 -13.31 -24.86
CA PHE A 188 -6.74 -13.66 -25.93
C PHE A 188 -5.63 -14.62 -25.49
N GLY A 189 -5.68 -15.13 -24.28
CA GLY A 189 -4.70 -16.10 -23.76
C GLY A 189 -3.30 -15.53 -23.56
N VAL A 190 -3.13 -14.20 -23.63
CA VAL A 190 -1.85 -13.51 -23.43
C VAL A 190 -1.26 -13.86 -22.07
N ILE A 191 -2.11 -13.95 -21.02
CA ILE A 191 -1.69 -14.34 -19.67
C ILE A 191 -1.01 -15.72 -19.69
N ARG A 192 -1.55 -16.69 -20.42
CA ARG A 192 -0.96 -18.03 -20.55
C ARG A 192 0.37 -18.01 -21.30
N TRP A 193 0.48 -17.19 -22.32
CA TRP A 193 1.72 -17.04 -23.09
C TRP A 193 2.81 -16.38 -22.22
N VAL A 194 2.52 -15.25 -21.60
CA VAL A 194 3.44 -14.53 -20.70
C VAL A 194 3.87 -15.41 -19.53
N SER A 195 2.97 -16.23 -18.96
CA SER A 195 3.30 -17.13 -17.85
C SER A 195 4.39 -18.14 -18.18
N LYS A 196 4.51 -18.54 -19.46
CA LYS A 196 5.58 -19.47 -19.90
C LYS A 196 6.96 -18.80 -19.88
N PHE A 197 7.02 -17.53 -20.29
CA PHE A 197 8.27 -16.75 -20.29
C PHE A 197 8.74 -16.39 -18.87
N LEU A 198 7.82 -16.23 -17.94
CA LEU A 198 8.12 -15.83 -16.57
C LEU A 198 8.52 -17.00 -15.65
N LYS A 199 8.52 -18.26 -16.16
CA LYS A 199 8.96 -19.42 -15.37
C LYS A 199 10.35 -19.25 -14.73
N PRO A 200 11.40 -18.79 -15.44
CA PRO A 200 12.71 -18.60 -14.83
C PRO A 200 12.70 -17.54 -13.73
N LEU A 201 11.93 -16.48 -13.90
CA LEU A 201 11.74 -15.44 -12.88
C LEU A 201 11.09 -16.01 -11.61
N LEU A 202 10.10 -16.90 -11.75
CA LEU A 202 9.48 -17.56 -10.61
C LEU A 202 10.48 -18.44 -9.84
N LEU A 203 11.34 -19.16 -10.56
CA LEU A 203 12.39 -19.96 -9.92
C LEU A 203 13.37 -19.09 -9.13
N LEU A 204 13.71 -17.91 -9.67
CA LEU A 204 14.51 -16.91 -8.95
C LEU A 204 13.81 -16.48 -7.65
N PHE A 205 12.49 -16.23 -7.68
CA PHE A 205 11.69 -15.92 -6.48
C PHE A 205 11.50 -17.12 -5.54
N GLY A 206 12.04 -18.30 -5.87
CA GLY A 206 11.86 -19.51 -5.07
C GLY A 206 10.46 -20.12 -5.20
N LEU A 207 9.72 -19.79 -6.24
CA LEU A 207 8.40 -20.34 -6.54
C LEU A 207 8.50 -21.50 -7.53
N PRO A 208 7.65 -22.56 -7.40
CA PRO A 208 7.60 -23.62 -8.40
C PRO A 208 7.14 -23.11 -9.76
N ALA A 209 7.78 -23.55 -10.85
CA ALA A 209 7.42 -23.13 -12.21
C ALA A 209 5.95 -23.40 -12.59
N ARG A 210 5.33 -24.44 -11.99
CA ARG A 210 3.90 -24.75 -12.19
C ARG A 210 2.96 -23.68 -11.66
N CYS A 211 3.43 -22.80 -10.78
CA CYS A 211 2.64 -21.68 -10.25
C CYS A 211 2.64 -20.45 -11.17
N SER A 212 3.33 -20.50 -12.33
CA SER A 212 3.51 -19.31 -13.18
C SER A 212 2.21 -18.70 -13.67
N PHE A 213 1.23 -19.52 -14.06
CA PHE A 213 -0.08 -19.05 -14.49
C PHE A 213 -0.83 -18.33 -13.34
N LEU A 214 -0.84 -18.96 -12.18
CA LEU A 214 -1.47 -18.39 -10.99
C LEU A 214 -0.80 -17.09 -10.54
N TRP A 215 0.54 -17.06 -10.53
CA TRP A 215 1.31 -15.91 -10.14
C TRP A 215 1.03 -14.70 -11.06
N ILE A 216 0.99 -14.91 -12.39
CA ILE A 216 0.70 -13.82 -13.32
C ILE A 216 -0.74 -13.30 -13.20
N ILE A 217 -1.71 -14.20 -12.97
CA ILE A 217 -3.10 -13.81 -12.72
C ILE A 217 -3.18 -12.88 -11.50
N ALA A 218 -2.55 -13.26 -10.40
CA ALA A 218 -2.57 -12.45 -9.18
C ALA A 218 -1.85 -11.09 -9.36
N ASN A 219 -0.80 -11.06 -10.17
CA ASN A 219 -0.06 -9.82 -10.47
C ASN A 219 -0.79 -8.89 -11.45
N ILE A 220 -1.63 -9.43 -12.33
CA ILE A 220 -2.41 -8.65 -13.31
C ILE A 220 -3.82 -8.33 -12.76
N LEU A 221 -4.54 -9.35 -12.28
CA LEU A 221 -5.94 -9.26 -11.91
C LEU A 221 -6.18 -9.11 -10.39
N GLY A 222 -5.11 -9.13 -9.60
CA GLY A 222 -5.18 -8.98 -8.15
C GLY A 222 -5.49 -10.27 -7.38
N ILE A 223 -5.52 -10.13 -6.04
CA ILE A 223 -5.68 -11.26 -5.10
C ILE A 223 -7.08 -11.90 -5.20
N ALA A 224 -8.12 -11.14 -5.47
CA ALA A 224 -9.48 -11.67 -5.54
C ALA A 224 -9.61 -12.74 -6.62
N TYR A 225 -9.18 -12.43 -7.84
CA TYR A 225 -9.14 -13.38 -8.95
C TYR A 225 -8.10 -14.47 -8.73
N GLY A 226 -6.90 -14.10 -8.29
CA GLY A 226 -5.85 -15.04 -7.96
C GLY A 226 -6.29 -16.08 -6.92
N GLY A 227 -7.01 -15.66 -5.89
CA GLY A 227 -7.56 -16.54 -4.85
C GLY A 227 -8.59 -17.55 -5.38
N ALA A 228 -9.48 -17.11 -6.28
CA ALA A 228 -10.45 -18.01 -6.92
C ALA A 228 -9.75 -19.10 -7.74
N VAL A 229 -8.77 -18.71 -8.57
CA VAL A 229 -7.96 -19.65 -9.36
C VAL A 229 -7.13 -20.57 -8.47
N MET A 230 -6.57 -20.07 -7.36
CA MET A 230 -5.87 -20.91 -6.38
C MET A 230 -6.74 -22.05 -5.87
N MET A 231 -7.97 -21.72 -5.45
CA MET A 231 -8.88 -22.73 -4.93
C MET A 231 -9.24 -23.77 -5.99
N GLU A 232 -9.43 -23.35 -7.24
CA GLU A 232 -9.73 -24.24 -8.35
C GLU A 232 -8.55 -25.17 -8.68
N GLU A 233 -7.33 -24.62 -8.80
CA GLU A 233 -6.12 -25.42 -9.10
C GLU A 233 -5.78 -26.43 -7.98
N VAL A 234 -6.09 -26.11 -6.72
CA VAL A 234 -5.96 -27.05 -5.60
C VAL A 234 -7.02 -28.15 -5.69
N ARG A 235 -8.28 -27.80 -5.96
CA ARG A 235 -9.37 -28.80 -6.14
C ARG A 235 -9.11 -29.74 -7.30
N ALA A 236 -8.52 -29.21 -8.38
CA ALA A 236 -8.11 -30.00 -9.55
C ALA A 236 -6.85 -30.85 -9.31
N GLY A 237 -6.22 -30.78 -8.14
CA GLY A 237 -5.00 -31.53 -7.81
C GLY A 237 -3.74 -31.09 -8.54
N LYS A 238 -3.77 -29.93 -9.23
CA LYS A 238 -2.63 -29.42 -10.01
C LYS A 238 -1.58 -28.72 -9.15
N LEU A 239 -2.01 -28.13 -8.04
CA LEU A 239 -1.15 -27.42 -7.09
C LEU A 239 -1.33 -27.98 -5.68
N SER A 240 -0.21 -28.11 -4.96
CA SER A 240 -0.24 -28.50 -3.56
C SER A 240 -0.51 -27.29 -2.64
N LEU A 241 -1.00 -27.55 -1.43
CA LEU A 241 -1.13 -26.50 -0.40
C LEU A 241 0.19 -25.81 -0.07
N ARG A 242 1.33 -26.53 -0.23
CA ARG A 242 2.66 -25.96 -0.06
C ARG A 242 2.95 -24.93 -1.15
N ASP A 243 2.60 -25.22 -2.40
CA ASP A 243 2.78 -24.29 -3.51
C ASP A 243 1.97 -23.03 -3.30
N ILE A 244 0.71 -23.18 -2.90
CA ILE A 244 -0.18 -22.04 -2.60
C ILE A 244 0.36 -21.18 -1.46
N LYS A 245 0.87 -21.79 -0.39
CA LYS A 245 1.49 -21.04 0.72
C LYS A 245 2.69 -20.22 0.25
N LEU A 246 3.54 -20.76 -0.63
CA LEU A 246 4.67 -20.04 -1.21
C LEU A 246 4.21 -18.87 -2.09
N VAL A 247 3.23 -19.11 -2.96
CA VAL A 247 2.67 -18.05 -3.82
C VAL A 247 2.05 -16.95 -2.97
N ASN A 248 1.29 -17.29 -1.93
CA ASN A 248 0.70 -16.32 -1.01
C ASN A 248 1.74 -15.41 -0.32
N GLN A 249 2.93 -15.93 0.01
CA GLN A 249 4.01 -15.08 0.56
C GLN A 249 4.46 -14.03 -0.46
N HIS A 250 4.55 -14.39 -1.73
CA HIS A 250 4.96 -13.47 -2.79
C HIS A 250 3.87 -12.46 -3.12
N ILE A 251 2.69 -12.96 -3.51
CA ILE A 251 1.61 -12.08 -3.97
C ILE A 251 1.02 -11.22 -2.85
N GLY A 252 1.20 -11.63 -1.59
CA GLY A 252 0.75 -10.83 -0.44
C GLY A 252 1.20 -9.38 -0.50
N ILE A 253 2.41 -9.12 -1.01
CA ILE A 253 2.95 -7.76 -1.13
C ILE A 253 3.22 -7.31 -2.57
N SER A 254 3.08 -8.20 -3.57
CA SER A 254 3.45 -7.88 -4.96
C SER A 254 2.31 -8.08 -5.98
N HIS A 255 1.08 -8.27 -5.54
CA HIS A 255 -0.06 -8.44 -6.45
C HIS A 255 -0.51 -7.12 -7.08
N SER A 256 -1.45 -7.24 -8.05
CA SER A 256 -2.14 -6.09 -8.67
C SER A 256 -1.18 -5.05 -9.29
N ASN A 257 -0.12 -5.53 -9.95
CA ASN A 257 0.88 -4.63 -10.53
C ASN A 257 0.37 -3.89 -11.78
N LEU A 258 -0.64 -4.41 -12.48
CA LEU A 258 -1.19 -3.71 -13.63
C LEU A 258 -2.15 -2.59 -13.20
N GLU A 259 -2.98 -2.84 -12.20
CA GLU A 259 -4.01 -1.91 -11.76
C GLU A 259 -3.48 -0.95 -10.68
N ASP A 260 -3.29 -1.42 -9.47
CA ASP A 260 -2.98 -0.56 -8.32
C ASP A 260 -1.67 0.21 -8.47
N LEU A 261 -0.64 -0.44 -9.04
CA LEU A 261 0.64 0.23 -9.24
C LEU A 261 0.54 1.33 -10.30
N THR A 262 -0.23 1.09 -11.39
CA THR A 262 -0.47 2.12 -12.42
C THR A 262 -1.29 3.27 -11.88
N LEU A 263 -2.27 2.98 -11.01
CA LEU A 263 -3.07 4.01 -10.32
C LEU A 263 -2.19 4.91 -9.44
N VAL A 264 -1.29 4.34 -8.64
CA VAL A 264 -0.34 5.15 -7.83
C VAL A 264 0.62 5.92 -8.73
N ALA A 265 1.08 5.34 -9.83
CA ALA A 265 1.92 6.04 -10.80
C ALA A 265 1.20 7.23 -11.45
N SER A 266 -0.12 7.15 -11.66
CA SER A 266 -0.91 8.23 -12.26
C SER A 266 -1.01 9.51 -11.42
N ILE A 267 -0.76 9.40 -10.11
CA ILE A 267 -0.69 10.54 -9.19
C ILE A 267 0.76 10.98 -8.89
N GLY A 268 1.76 10.43 -9.60
CA GLY A 268 3.16 10.85 -9.53
C GLY A 268 4.11 9.84 -8.89
N GLY A 269 3.67 8.65 -8.53
CA GLY A 269 4.55 7.59 -8.02
C GLY A 269 5.50 7.05 -9.09
N ILE A 270 6.74 6.75 -8.71
CA ILE A 270 7.75 6.21 -9.61
C ILE A 270 7.52 4.70 -9.78
N TRP A 271 6.84 4.31 -10.86
CA TRP A 271 6.31 2.97 -11.07
C TRP A 271 7.35 1.84 -10.98
N TRP A 272 8.55 2.02 -11.55
CA TRP A 272 9.59 1.00 -11.53
C TRP A 272 10.23 0.81 -10.14
N VAL A 273 10.34 1.89 -9.35
CA VAL A 273 10.79 1.82 -7.95
C VAL A 273 9.80 1.01 -7.12
N MET A 274 8.50 1.31 -7.29
CA MET A 274 7.43 0.59 -6.59
C MET A 274 7.39 -0.89 -6.98
N LEU A 275 7.56 -1.22 -8.26
CA LEU A 275 7.59 -2.60 -8.73
C LEU A 275 8.79 -3.37 -8.18
N LEU A 276 10.00 -2.83 -8.36
CA LEU A 276 11.23 -3.52 -8.00
C LEU A 276 11.38 -3.68 -6.48
N SER A 277 10.99 -2.68 -5.69
CA SER A 277 11.03 -2.78 -4.22
C SER A 277 10.09 -3.87 -3.70
N ARG A 278 8.87 -3.96 -4.23
CA ARG A 278 7.91 -5.01 -3.87
C ARG A 278 8.39 -6.40 -4.30
N TRP A 279 8.97 -6.53 -5.48
CA TRP A 279 9.55 -7.80 -5.94
C TRP A 279 10.75 -8.21 -5.08
N ALA A 280 11.63 -7.27 -4.72
CA ALA A 280 12.74 -7.54 -3.80
C ALA A 280 12.24 -7.99 -2.42
N GLY A 281 11.23 -7.29 -1.86
CA GLY A 281 10.59 -7.68 -0.62
C GLY A 281 9.94 -9.07 -0.71
N SER A 282 9.23 -9.37 -1.81
CA SER A 282 8.64 -10.68 -2.05
C SER A 282 9.68 -11.79 -2.16
N PHE A 283 10.79 -11.52 -2.83
CA PHE A 283 11.92 -12.45 -2.89
C PHE A 283 12.41 -12.82 -1.48
N ILE A 284 12.67 -11.80 -0.65
CA ILE A 284 13.13 -12.02 0.73
C ILE A 284 12.11 -12.81 1.54
N LEU A 285 10.83 -12.48 1.44
CA LEU A 285 9.76 -13.18 2.16
C LEU A 285 9.63 -14.65 1.75
N VAL A 286 9.66 -14.95 0.46
CA VAL A 286 9.55 -16.34 -0.02
C VAL A 286 10.75 -17.17 0.42
N TRP A 287 11.97 -16.66 0.26
CA TRP A 287 13.17 -17.39 0.66
C TRP A 287 13.27 -17.54 2.19
N GLY A 288 12.87 -16.51 2.96
CA GLY A 288 12.75 -16.59 4.41
C GLY A 288 11.74 -17.66 4.84
N TYR A 289 10.57 -17.71 4.17
CA TYR A 289 9.55 -18.74 4.45
C TYR A 289 10.05 -20.16 4.09
N ARG A 290 10.79 -20.31 3.00
CA ARG A 290 11.42 -21.60 2.62
C ARG A 290 12.44 -22.05 3.66
N ALA A 291 13.27 -21.13 4.14
CA ALA A 291 14.23 -21.41 5.21
C ALA A 291 13.52 -21.83 6.53
N GLU A 292 12.48 -21.11 6.92
CA GLU A 292 11.64 -21.48 8.07
C GLU A 292 11.08 -22.90 7.94
N MET A 293 10.52 -23.23 6.78
CA MET A 293 9.99 -24.59 6.56
C MET A 293 11.08 -25.67 6.63
N ALA A 294 12.27 -25.40 6.12
CA ALA A 294 13.41 -26.33 6.17
C ALA A 294 13.87 -26.55 7.62
N ILE A 295 13.98 -25.50 8.42
CA ILE A 295 14.34 -25.56 9.85
C ILE A 295 13.28 -26.35 10.62
N ARG A 296 12.01 -26.04 10.46
CA ARG A 296 10.91 -26.76 11.13
C ARG A 296 10.93 -28.27 10.81
N LYS A 297 11.15 -28.63 9.53
CA LYS A 297 11.27 -30.02 9.13
C LYS A 297 12.44 -30.72 9.83
N LYS A 298 13.62 -30.07 9.91
CA LYS A 298 14.79 -30.60 10.60
C LYS A 298 14.54 -30.81 12.10
N LEU A 299 13.91 -29.84 12.76
CA LEU A 299 13.59 -29.95 14.20
C LEU A 299 12.63 -31.12 14.48
N LEU A 300 11.57 -31.28 13.67
CA LEU A 300 10.64 -32.40 13.82
C LEU A 300 11.34 -33.75 13.64
N THR A 301 12.27 -33.86 12.67
CA THR A 301 13.03 -35.09 12.45
C THR A 301 13.96 -35.43 13.64
N LEU A 302 14.53 -34.40 14.29
CA LEU A 302 15.36 -34.58 15.47
C LEU A 302 14.53 -35.03 16.69
N GLN A 303 13.37 -34.44 16.92
CA GLN A 303 12.46 -34.85 18.00
C GLN A 303 12.03 -36.29 17.85
N THR A 304 11.68 -36.74 16.63
CA THR A 304 11.28 -38.14 16.41
C THR A 304 12.43 -39.13 16.65
N LYS A 305 13.69 -38.72 16.46
CA LYS A 305 14.86 -39.57 16.73
C LYS A 305 15.22 -39.63 18.22
N THR A 306 14.81 -38.66 19.02
CA THR A 306 15.11 -38.60 20.47
C THR A 306 14.04 -39.35 21.28
N THR A 307 12.87 -39.64 20.69
CA THR A 307 11.75 -40.36 21.32
C THR A 307 11.71 -41.86 20.97
N LEU A 308 12.61 -42.33 20.15
CA LEU A 308 12.91 -43.76 19.85
C LEU A 308 14.19 -44.21 20.52
#